data_10bbad22d31cde187c540ffafa4472f1
#
_entry.id   10bbad22d31cde187c540ffafa4472f1
#
_cell.length_a   1.000
_cell.length_b   1.000
_cell.length_c   1.000
_cell.angle_alpha   90.00
_cell.angle_beta   90.00
_cell.angle_gamma   90.00
#
_symmetry.space_group_name_H-M   'P 1'
#
loop_
_entity.id
_entity.type
_entity.pdbx_description
1 polymer ?
#
loop_
_entity_poly.entity_id
_entity_poly.type
_entity_poly.pdbx_seq_one_letter_code
_entity_poly.pdbx_strand_id
1 'polypeptide(L)'
;MKKILIFLFIVLACFVLIFSFYKKENNFELSYYSWENSYKEEVINEKMYIKVLDIKYSNRLEIIETNFIKNPPKDFVPVIFITNKTLQNIDSKELVKAILNSLKKINFSYSEIQIDSDWSTSTKNNFFIFLKELKKESNKILSATIRLHQIKFHSKTGVPPVDYGVLMYYNMSNLGDFDTENYILDNKKAKQYHYNFDSYPLKLKLALPLYSQAVQFRGKKAVNLFENVSKDDFTKNFENIGNNRYKVLKSHYFKRIYIYENDILRFEDSKEDELKIAFNDFINLSKNHFDEVIFYTFKYKNRYNLQKLINNKGSN
;
A
#
# COMPACT_ATOMS: atom_id res chain seq x y z
N MET A 1 0.40 -4.25 63.14
CA MET A 1 -0.37 -4.86 62.04
C MET A 1 -0.93 -3.84 61.09
N LYS A 2 -1.77 -2.84 61.49
CA LYS A 2 -2.38 -1.84 60.54
C LYS A 2 -1.34 -1.08 59.68
N LYS A 3 -0.18 -0.66 60.23
CA LYS A 3 0.83 0.09 59.45
C LYS A 3 1.53 -0.77 58.38
N ILE A 4 1.69 -2.09 58.63
CA ILE A 4 2.28 -3.01 57.66
C ILE A 4 1.30 -3.28 56.52
N LEU A 5 -0.01 -3.37 56.78
CA LEU A 5 -1.03 -3.55 55.79
C LEU A 5 -1.13 -2.33 54.84
N ILE A 6 -1.04 -1.12 55.40
CA ILE A 6 -1.06 0.13 54.61
C ILE A 6 0.17 0.22 53.71
N PHE A 7 1.36 -0.16 54.21
CA PHE A 7 2.57 -0.17 53.42
C PHE A 7 2.50 -1.18 52.25
N LEU A 8 1.98 -2.39 52.51
CA LEU A 8 1.76 -3.40 51.48
C LEU A 8 0.75 -2.94 50.41
N PHE A 9 -0.31 -2.23 50.82
CA PHE A 9 -1.29 -1.69 49.88
C PHE A 9 -0.69 -0.58 49.00
N ILE A 10 0.13 0.30 49.54
CA ILE A 10 0.86 1.34 48.79
C ILE A 10 1.86 0.71 47.81
N VAL A 11 2.60 -0.29 48.21
CA VAL A 11 3.55 -1.00 47.34
C VAL A 11 2.81 -1.70 46.22
N LEU A 12 1.67 -2.35 46.48
CA LEU A 12 0.84 -3.00 45.47
C LEU A 12 0.22 -1.96 44.51
N ALA A 13 -0.26 -0.83 45.01
CA ALA A 13 -0.77 0.25 44.20
C ALA A 13 0.30 0.87 43.30
N CYS A 14 1.52 1.07 43.82
CA CYS A 14 2.66 1.54 43.00
C CYS A 14 3.05 0.49 41.94
N PHE A 15 3.01 -0.80 42.28
CA PHE A 15 3.30 -1.89 41.33
C PHE A 15 2.25 -1.93 40.21
N VAL A 16 0.95 -1.79 40.54
CA VAL A 16 -0.14 -1.72 39.57
C VAL A 16 -0.02 -0.46 38.69
N LEU A 17 0.33 0.68 39.29
CA LEU A 17 0.62 1.91 38.54
C LEU A 17 1.83 1.76 37.60
N ILE A 18 2.95 1.21 38.09
CA ILE A 18 4.14 0.96 37.27
C ILE A 18 3.80 0.00 36.13
N PHE A 19 3.05 -1.08 36.38
CA PHE A 19 2.61 -2.03 35.35
C PHE A 19 1.63 -1.38 34.34
N SER A 20 0.78 -0.45 34.81
CA SER A 20 -0.11 0.33 33.91
C SER A 20 0.65 1.32 33.04
N PHE A 21 1.80 1.82 33.52
CA PHE A 21 2.69 2.70 32.75
C PHE A 21 3.71 1.93 31.89
N TYR A 22 3.88 0.62 32.10
CA TYR A 22 4.68 -0.22 31.20
C TYR A 22 3.85 -0.47 29.94
N LYS A 23 3.64 0.59 29.18
CA LYS A 23 3.03 0.55 27.86
C LYS A 23 3.92 -0.33 26.99
N LYS A 24 3.48 -1.55 26.70
CA LYS A 24 4.16 -2.46 25.77
C LYS A 24 4.51 -1.66 24.52
N GLU A 25 5.77 -1.40 24.28
CA GLU A 25 6.20 -0.85 23.00
C GLU A 25 5.77 -1.86 21.94
N ASN A 26 4.73 -1.52 21.18
CA ASN A 26 4.34 -2.32 20.05
C ASN A 26 5.41 -2.11 18.97
N ASN A 27 6.37 -3.01 18.91
CA ASN A 27 7.34 -3.05 17.83
C ASN A 27 6.63 -3.58 16.58
N PHE A 28 6.30 -2.67 15.66
CA PHE A 28 5.74 -3.04 14.38
C PHE A 28 6.81 -3.69 13.50
N GLU A 29 6.44 -4.80 12.87
CA GLU A 29 7.24 -5.45 11.84
C GLU A 29 7.22 -4.60 10.56
N LEU A 30 8.39 -4.43 9.92
CA LEU A 30 8.52 -3.76 8.64
C LEU A 30 8.55 -4.80 7.52
N SER A 31 7.71 -4.57 6.52
CA SER A 31 7.66 -5.36 5.29
C SER A 31 7.64 -4.43 4.08
N TYR A 32 7.91 -4.98 2.90
CA TYR A 32 8.04 -4.15 1.70
C TYR A 32 7.40 -4.78 0.49
N TYR A 33 6.85 -3.95 -0.38
CA TYR A 33 6.48 -4.34 -1.73
C TYR A 33 7.65 -4.24 -2.70
N SER A 34 7.76 -5.21 -3.62
CA SER A 34 8.50 -5.09 -4.88
C SER A 34 7.51 -5.19 -6.03
N TRP A 35 7.46 -4.18 -6.91
CA TRP A 35 6.41 -4.04 -7.93
C TRP A 35 6.93 -4.02 -9.38
N GLU A 36 8.20 -4.28 -9.59
CA GLU A 36 8.82 -4.31 -10.91
C GLU A 36 8.52 -5.65 -11.63
N ASN A 37 8.65 -5.67 -12.96
CA ASN A 37 8.50 -6.90 -13.77
C ASN A 37 9.77 -7.78 -13.72
N SER A 38 10.80 -7.37 -13.00
CA SER A 38 11.98 -8.17 -12.70
C SER A 38 12.42 -7.93 -11.25
N TYR A 39 12.53 -9.02 -10.49
CA TYR A 39 12.98 -8.96 -9.10
C TYR A 39 14.51 -9.07 -9.05
N LYS A 40 15.18 -8.07 -8.49
CA LYS A 40 16.65 -7.95 -8.43
C LYS A 40 17.18 -7.49 -7.07
N GLU A 41 16.30 -7.30 -6.09
CA GLU A 41 16.68 -6.87 -4.76
C GLU A 41 17.45 -7.96 -4.01
N GLU A 42 18.48 -7.56 -3.29
CA GLU A 42 19.18 -8.40 -2.32
C GLU A 42 18.58 -8.15 -0.95
N VAL A 43 17.80 -9.11 -0.46
CA VAL A 43 17.07 -9.03 0.81
C VAL A 43 17.54 -10.18 1.70
N ILE A 44 17.88 -9.88 2.94
CA ILE A 44 18.39 -10.87 3.90
C ILE A 44 17.32 -11.25 4.92
N ASN A 45 16.71 -10.27 5.57
CA ASN A 45 15.81 -10.50 6.71
C ASN A 45 14.44 -9.83 6.58
N GLU A 46 14.24 -8.97 5.59
CA GLU A 46 12.97 -8.27 5.42
C GLU A 46 11.93 -9.18 4.76
N LYS A 47 10.70 -9.13 5.25
CA LYS A 47 9.56 -9.78 4.59
C LYS A 47 9.17 -9.00 3.34
N MET A 48 9.00 -9.72 2.24
CA MET A 48 8.72 -9.12 0.92
C MET A 48 7.37 -9.58 0.36
N TYR A 49 6.61 -8.63 -0.14
CA TYR A 49 5.43 -8.81 -0.98
C TYR A 49 5.85 -8.53 -2.43
N ILE A 50 6.02 -9.56 -3.24
CA ILE A 50 6.59 -9.43 -4.58
C ILE A 50 5.50 -9.64 -5.62
N LYS A 51 5.25 -8.64 -6.47
CA LYS A 51 4.36 -8.82 -7.61
C LYS A 51 4.96 -9.88 -8.54
N VAL A 52 4.31 -11.02 -8.65
CA VAL A 52 4.76 -12.14 -9.49
C VAL A 52 3.98 -12.24 -10.79
N LEU A 53 2.72 -11.80 -10.78
CA LEU A 53 1.86 -11.82 -11.97
C LEU A 53 1.14 -10.46 -12.13
N ASP A 54 1.07 -10.00 -13.37
CA ASP A 54 0.25 -8.88 -13.81
C ASP A 54 -0.75 -9.42 -14.84
N ILE A 55 -2.04 -9.48 -14.48
CA ILE A 55 -3.08 -10.15 -15.25
C ILE A 55 -4.06 -9.12 -15.83
N LYS A 56 -4.11 -9.05 -17.14
CA LYS A 56 -4.90 -8.08 -17.90
C LYS A 56 -5.77 -8.78 -18.95
N TYR A 57 -6.83 -8.10 -19.35
CA TYR A 57 -7.68 -8.50 -20.45
C TYR A 57 -7.76 -7.36 -21.49
N SER A 58 -7.25 -7.62 -22.71
CA SER A 58 -7.29 -6.69 -23.84
C SER A 58 -7.71 -7.38 -25.15
N ASN A 59 -8.79 -8.12 -25.17
CA ASN A 59 -9.34 -9.06 -26.16
C ASN A 59 -9.02 -10.51 -25.85
N ARG A 60 -7.98 -10.80 -25.11
CA ARG A 60 -7.60 -12.10 -24.56
C ARG A 60 -6.98 -11.92 -23.18
N LEU A 61 -6.90 -13.00 -22.42
CA LEU A 61 -6.17 -13.03 -21.16
C LEU A 61 -4.66 -12.87 -21.43
N GLU A 62 -4.07 -11.88 -20.79
CA GLU A 62 -2.63 -11.61 -20.84
C GLU A 62 -2.06 -11.76 -19.43
N ILE A 63 -1.00 -12.56 -19.30
CA ILE A 63 -0.32 -12.79 -18.03
C ILE A 63 1.14 -12.41 -18.24
N ILE A 64 1.59 -11.42 -17.46
CA ILE A 64 2.98 -11.00 -17.42
C ILE A 64 3.59 -11.56 -16.15
N GLU A 65 4.54 -12.48 -16.29
CA GLU A 65 5.25 -13.10 -15.16
C GLU A 65 6.48 -12.25 -14.81
N THR A 66 6.74 -12.06 -13.51
CA THR A 66 7.95 -11.36 -13.05
C THR A 66 9.17 -12.27 -13.23
N ASN A 67 10.24 -11.73 -13.82
CA ASN A 67 11.50 -12.41 -13.95
C ASN A 67 12.32 -12.27 -12.65
N PHE A 68 12.69 -13.40 -12.04
CA PHE A 68 13.55 -13.42 -10.85
C PHE A 68 15.02 -13.44 -11.25
N ILE A 69 15.69 -12.29 -11.19
CA ILE A 69 17.15 -12.15 -11.40
C ILE A 69 17.90 -12.55 -10.12
N LYS A 70 17.32 -12.26 -8.96
CA LYS A 70 17.78 -12.67 -7.62
C LYS A 70 16.73 -13.55 -6.97
N ASN A 71 17.15 -14.39 -6.04
CA ASN A 71 16.24 -15.21 -5.26
C ASN A 71 15.44 -14.32 -4.29
N PRO A 72 14.12 -14.53 -4.16
CA PRO A 72 13.34 -13.87 -3.12
C PRO A 72 13.76 -14.39 -1.74
N PRO A 73 13.48 -13.64 -0.65
CA PRO A 73 13.67 -14.13 0.69
C PRO A 73 12.78 -15.34 0.96
N LYS A 74 13.16 -16.14 1.97
CA LYS A 74 12.34 -17.26 2.42
C LYS A 74 10.95 -16.75 2.86
N ASP A 75 9.91 -17.48 2.48
CA ASP A 75 8.52 -17.18 2.82
C ASP A 75 8.03 -15.79 2.36
N PHE A 76 8.54 -15.31 1.21
CA PHE A 76 7.97 -14.12 0.57
C PHE A 76 6.51 -14.33 0.21
N VAL A 77 5.77 -13.24 0.05
CA VAL A 77 4.36 -13.27 -0.37
C VAL A 77 4.26 -12.95 -1.86
N PRO A 78 3.92 -13.89 -2.73
CA PRO A 78 3.61 -13.61 -4.13
C PRO A 78 2.33 -12.77 -4.23
N VAL A 79 2.45 -11.61 -4.90
CA VAL A 79 1.33 -10.71 -5.16
C VAL A 79 0.90 -10.86 -6.62
N ILE A 80 -0.40 -11.02 -6.83
CA ILE A 80 -1.02 -11.17 -8.14
C ILE A 80 -1.89 -9.94 -8.37
N PHE A 81 -1.49 -9.09 -9.33
CA PHE A 81 -2.30 -7.96 -9.75
C PHE A 81 -3.30 -8.39 -10.82
N ILE A 82 -4.58 -8.05 -10.63
CA ILE A 82 -5.67 -8.41 -11.54
C ILE A 82 -6.49 -7.15 -11.86
N THR A 83 -6.57 -6.79 -13.14
CA THR A 83 -7.37 -5.63 -13.54
C THR A 83 -8.86 -5.90 -13.38
N ASN A 84 -9.64 -4.86 -13.10
CA ASN A 84 -11.09 -4.95 -12.99
C ASN A 84 -11.73 -5.48 -14.30
N LYS A 85 -11.16 -5.14 -15.46
CA LYS A 85 -11.58 -5.64 -16.77
C LYS A 85 -11.39 -7.14 -16.91
N THR A 86 -10.35 -7.71 -16.31
CA THR A 86 -10.14 -9.17 -16.26
C THR A 86 -11.28 -9.85 -15.49
N LEU A 87 -11.63 -9.33 -14.32
CA LEU A 87 -12.73 -9.85 -13.50
C LEU A 87 -14.11 -9.75 -14.19
N GLN A 88 -14.26 -8.85 -15.15
CA GLN A 88 -15.49 -8.73 -15.95
C GLN A 88 -15.61 -9.77 -17.05
N ASN A 89 -14.47 -10.19 -17.64
CA ASN A 89 -14.45 -10.91 -18.91
C ASN A 89 -13.97 -12.36 -18.80
N ILE A 90 -13.33 -12.75 -17.69
CA ILE A 90 -12.77 -14.08 -17.51
C ILE A 90 -13.54 -14.84 -16.42
N ASP A 91 -13.88 -16.09 -16.71
CA ASP A 91 -14.50 -16.97 -15.74
C ASP A 91 -13.56 -17.24 -14.55
N SER A 92 -14.14 -17.34 -13.34
CA SER A 92 -13.36 -17.52 -12.10
C SER A 92 -12.50 -18.78 -12.13
N LYS A 93 -13.01 -19.90 -12.65
CA LYS A 93 -12.24 -21.17 -12.69
C LYS A 93 -11.12 -21.11 -13.70
N GLU A 94 -11.34 -20.48 -14.84
CA GLU A 94 -10.30 -20.23 -15.83
C GLU A 94 -9.19 -19.38 -15.25
N LEU A 95 -9.54 -18.30 -14.55
CA LEU A 95 -8.59 -17.39 -13.91
C LEU A 95 -7.78 -18.09 -12.82
N VAL A 96 -8.44 -18.89 -11.94
CA VAL A 96 -7.75 -19.68 -10.91
C VAL A 96 -6.78 -20.68 -11.55
N LYS A 97 -7.20 -21.41 -12.56
CA LYS A 97 -6.34 -22.37 -13.27
C LYS A 97 -5.12 -21.69 -13.88
N ALA A 98 -5.31 -20.55 -14.54
CA ALA A 98 -4.22 -19.76 -15.14
C ALA A 98 -3.22 -19.32 -14.08
N ILE A 99 -3.69 -18.76 -12.97
CA ILE A 99 -2.84 -18.32 -11.85
C ILE A 99 -2.05 -19.48 -11.26
N LEU A 100 -2.71 -20.56 -10.90
CA LEU A 100 -2.05 -21.72 -10.28
C LEU A 100 -1.01 -22.36 -11.22
N ASN A 101 -1.27 -22.37 -12.53
CA ASN A 101 -0.30 -22.86 -13.51
C ASN A 101 0.94 -21.94 -13.59
N SER A 102 0.78 -20.61 -13.52
CA SER A 102 1.90 -19.69 -13.47
C SER A 102 2.66 -19.78 -12.15
N LEU A 103 1.95 -19.89 -11.02
CA LEU A 103 2.58 -20.03 -9.70
C LEU A 103 3.39 -21.34 -9.57
N LYS A 104 2.98 -22.44 -10.22
CA LYS A 104 3.76 -23.69 -10.25
C LYS A 104 5.14 -23.55 -10.89
N LYS A 105 5.34 -22.57 -11.78
CA LYS A 105 6.64 -22.28 -12.40
C LYS A 105 7.60 -21.56 -11.46
N ILE A 106 7.06 -20.96 -10.38
CA ILE A 106 7.86 -20.28 -9.36
C ILE A 106 8.51 -21.35 -8.48
N ASN A 107 9.81 -21.51 -8.61
CA ASN A 107 10.58 -22.53 -7.87
C ASN A 107 11.04 -22.01 -6.50
N PHE A 108 10.14 -21.34 -5.75
CA PHE A 108 10.41 -20.82 -4.42
C PHE A 108 9.26 -21.15 -3.48
N SER A 109 9.58 -21.31 -2.19
CA SER A 109 8.60 -21.62 -1.15
C SER A 109 7.84 -20.37 -0.73
N TYR A 110 6.53 -20.48 -0.57
CA TYR A 110 5.65 -19.45 0.02
C TYR A 110 4.45 -20.11 0.71
N SER A 111 3.97 -19.49 1.77
CA SER A 111 2.81 -19.96 2.56
C SER A 111 1.54 -19.17 2.31
N GLU A 112 1.68 -17.98 1.70
CA GLU A 112 0.62 -17.01 1.48
C GLU A 112 0.58 -16.56 0.01
N ILE A 113 -0.61 -16.14 -0.46
CA ILE A 113 -0.82 -15.47 -1.75
C ILE A 113 -1.60 -14.18 -1.46
N GLN A 114 -1.19 -13.07 -2.06
CA GLN A 114 -1.94 -11.82 -2.01
C GLN A 114 -2.54 -11.49 -3.37
N ILE A 115 -3.81 -11.07 -3.37
CA ILE A 115 -4.49 -10.55 -4.56
C ILE A 115 -4.61 -9.04 -4.46
N ASP A 116 -4.08 -8.35 -5.46
CA ASP A 116 -4.28 -6.92 -5.64
C ASP A 116 -5.26 -6.67 -6.77
N SER A 117 -6.42 -6.12 -6.45
CA SER A 117 -7.42 -5.77 -7.44
C SER A 117 -8.36 -4.67 -6.93
N ASP A 118 -8.58 -3.66 -7.76
CA ASP A 118 -9.57 -2.61 -7.51
C ASP A 118 -10.95 -3.05 -8.02
N TRP A 119 -11.59 -4.04 -7.34
CA TRP A 119 -12.92 -4.48 -7.73
C TRP A 119 -13.96 -3.38 -7.56
N SER A 120 -14.95 -3.39 -8.45
CA SER A 120 -16.10 -2.48 -8.43
C SER A 120 -17.38 -3.20 -8.00
N THR A 121 -18.46 -2.46 -7.83
CA THR A 121 -19.77 -3.04 -7.55
C THR A 121 -20.18 -4.05 -8.62
N SER A 122 -19.84 -3.83 -9.89
CA SER A 122 -20.17 -4.73 -11.00
C SER A 122 -19.31 -6.00 -11.05
N THR A 123 -18.10 -5.99 -10.49
CA THR A 123 -17.18 -7.14 -10.49
C THR A 123 -17.08 -7.85 -9.15
N LYS A 124 -17.68 -7.29 -8.11
CA LYS A 124 -17.64 -7.83 -6.74
C LYS A 124 -17.95 -9.32 -6.67
N ASN A 125 -19.04 -9.75 -7.28
CA ASN A 125 -19.49 -11.14 -7.19
C ASN A 125 -18.48 -12.09 -7.86
N ASN A 126 -18.01 -11.75 -9.07
CA ASN A 126 -16.99 -12.54 -9.76
C ASN A 126 -15.69 -12.59 -8.98
N PHE A 127 -15.26 -11.46 -8.42
CA PHE A 127 -14.07 -11.38 -7.59
C PHE A 127 -14.18 -12.25 -6.34
N PHE A 128 -15.33 -12.24 -5.65
CA PHE A 128 -15.51 -13.02 -4.43
C PHE A 128 -15.63 -14.52 -4.71
N ILE A 129 -16.25 -14.93 -5.82
CA ILE A 129 -16.26 -16.32 -6.27
C ILE A 129 -14.82 -16.77 -6.57
N PHE A 130 -14.09 -15.97 -7.36
CA PHE A 130 -12.68 -16.23 -7.68
C PHE A 130 -11.82 -16.41 -6.42
N LEU A 131 -11.95 -15.53 -5.41
CA LEU A 131 -11.17 -15.64 -4.16
C LEU A 131 -11.47 -16.93 -3.40
N LYS A 132 -12.75 -17.33 -3.32
CA LYS A 132 -13.16 -18.59 -2.66
C LYS A 132 -12.58 -19.81 -3.38
N GLU A 133 -12.62 -19.82 -4.70
CA GLU A 133 -12.06 -20.90 -5.52
C GLU A 133 -10.54 -20.94 -5.40
N LEU A 134 -9.86 -19.79 -5.50
CA LEU A 134 -8.41 -19.71 -5.35
C LEU A 134 -7.96 -20.20 -3.97
N LYS A 135 -8.62 -19.77 -2.90
CA LYS A 135 -8.32 -20.22 -1.54
C LYS A 135 -8.45 -21.75 -1.40
N LYS A 136 -9.52 -22.31 -1.92
CA LYS A 136 -9.77 -23.75 -1.90
C LYS A 136 -8.70 -24.53 -2.67
N GLU A 137 -8.41 -24.11 -3.89
CA GLU A 137 -7.50 -24.84 -4.78
C GLU A 137 -6.02 -24.66 -4.41
N SER A 138 -5.62 -23.51 -3.87
CA SER A 138 -4.24 -23.24 -3.47
C SER A 138 -3.88 -23.84 -2.10
N ASN A 139 -4.86 -23.98 -1.20
CA ASN A 139 -4.66 -24.33 0.21
C ASN A 139 -3.62 -23.44 0.92
N LYS A 140 -3.57 -22.17 0.57
CA LYS A 140 -2.64 -21.17 1.11
C LYS A 140 -3.40 -20.13 1.94
N ILE A 141 -2.68 -19.38 2.79
CA ILE A 141 -3.20 -18.14 3.35
C ILE A 141 -3.47 -17.19 2.20
N LEU A 142 -4.64 -16.57 2.18
CA LEU A 142 -5.04 -15.64 1.13
C LEU A 142 -5.30 -14.27 1.73
N SER A 143 -4.66 -13.25 1.18
CA SER A 143 -4.93 -11.85 1.52
C SER A 143 -5.36 -11.05 0.30
N ALA A 144 -5.99 -9.90 0.52
CA ALA A 144 -6.37 -8.99 -0.55
C ALA A 144 -6.08 -7.54 -0.15
N THR A 145 -5.72 -6.71 -1.13
CA THR A 145 -5.61 -5.26 -0.93
C THR A 145 -6.99 -4.65 -0.74
N ILE A 146 -7.07 -3.67 0.17
CA ILE A 146 -8.30 -2.96 0.54
C ILE A 146 -8.06 -1.47 0.39
N ARG A 147 -9.02 -0.75 -0.17
CA ARG A 147 -9.00 0.72 -0.26
C ARG A 147 -9.84 1.35 0.86
N LEU A 148 -9.52 2.57 1.29
CA LEU A 148 -10.25 3.31 2.32
C LEU A 148 -11.77 3.38 2.04
N HIS A 149 -12.17 3.65 0.79
CA HIS A 149 -13.58 3.71 0.41
C HIS A 149 -14.29 2.36 0.54
N GLN A 150 -13.56 1.24 0.39
CA GLN A 150 -14.11 -0.11 0.55
C GLN A 150 -14.41 -0.43 2.01
N ILE A 151 -13.64 0.10 2.96
CA ILE A 151 -13.96 0.02 4.40
C ILE A 151 -15.17 0.89 4.71
N LYS A 152 -15.14 2.18 4.33
CA LYS A 152 -16.25 3.12 4.58
C LYS A 152 -17.60 2.59 4.07
N PHE A 153 -17.60 1.99 2.90
CA PHE A 153 -18.83 1.53 2.23
C PHE A 153 -18.93 0.01 2.17
N HIS A 154 -18.35 -0.72 3.13
CA HIS A 154 -18.28 -2.19 3.07
C HIS A 154 -19.64 -2.89 2.98
N SER A 155 -20.71 -2.28 3.48
CA SER A 155 -22.07 -2.78 3.29
C SER A 155 -22.47 -2.86 1.79
N LYS A 156 -21.93 -1.98 0.94
CA LYS A 156 -22.16 -1.95 -0.51
C LYS A 156 -21.07 -2.67 -1.29
N THR A 157 -19.82 -2.36 -0.99
CA THR A 157 -18.65 -2.93 -1.68
C THR A 157 -18.42 -4.40 -1.33
N GLY A 158 -18.95 -4.83 -0.19
CA GLY A 158 -18.71 -6.15 0.36
C GLY A 158 -17.35 -6.28 1.06
N VAL A 159 -17.14 -7.41 1.71
CA VAL A 159 -15.90 -7.79 2.36
C VAL A 159 -15.35 -9.02 1.63
N PRO A 160 -14.13 -8.99 1.08
CA PRO A 160 -13.59 -10.11 0.33
C PRO A 160 -13.40 -11.34 1.24
N PRO A 161 -13.71 -12.55 0.76
CA PRO A 161 -13.61 -13.78 1.54
C PRO A 161 -12.17 -14.31 1.59
N VAL A 162 -11.32 -13.58 2.30
CA VAL A 162 -9.88 -13.85 2.50
C VAL A 162 -9.56 -13.94 3.99
N ASP A 163 -8.34 -14.37 4.35
CA ASP A 163 -7.93 -14.50 5.74
C ASP A 163 -7.68 -13.14 6.40
N TYR A 164 -7.17 -12.17 5.64
CA TYR A 164 -6.97 -10.80 6.10
C TYR A 164 -6.87 -9.79 4.94
N GLY A 165 -7.01 -8.51 5.25
CA GLY A 165 -6.85 -7.42 4.29
C GLY A 165 -5.56 -6.63 4.47
N VAL A 166 -5.07 -6.03 3.40
CA VAL A 166 -3.99 -5.04 3.45
C VAL A 166 -4.55 -3.70 3.02
N LEU A 167 -4.70 -2.78 3.97
CA LEU A 167 -5.21 -1.44 3.69
C LEU A 167 -4.14 -0.62 2.97
N MET A 168 -4.39 -0.29 1.72
CA MET A 168 -3.58 0.65 0.94
C MET A 168 -3.98 2.09 1.31
N TYR A 169 -3.24 2.70 2.26
CA TYR A 169 -3.52 4.06 2.73
C TYR A 169 -2.79 5.09 1.86
N TYR A 170 -3.00 5.02 0.55
CA TYR A 170 -2.43 5.90 -0.47
C TYR A 170 -3.24 5.84 -1.78
N ASN A 171 -2.90 6.70 -2.76
CA ASN A 171 -3.59 6.80 -4.06
C ASN A 171 -5.10 7.09 -3.91
N MET A 172 -5.41 8.14 -3.13
CA MET A 172 -6.79 8.45 -2.71
C MET A 172 -7.54 9.36 -3.68
N SER A 173 -6.89 9.81 -4.76
CA SER A 173 -7.39 10.81 -5.71
C SER A 173 -7.38 10.26 -7.12
N ASN A 174 -7.79 11.08 -8.09
CA ASN A 174 -7.59 10.79 -9.50
C ASN A 174 -6.24 11.37 -9.94
N LEU A 175 -5.34 10.53 -10.43
CA LEU A 175 -4.02 10.93 -10.91
C LEU A 175 -4.09 11.99 -11.99
N GLY A 176 -5.07 11.86 -12.90
CA GLY A 176 -5.27 12.76 -14.05
C GLY A 176 -5.99 14.06 -13.70
N ASP A 177 -6.52 14.21 -12.50
CA ASP A 177 -7.20 15.43 -12.07
C ASP A 177 -6.18 16.53 -11.78
N PHE A 178 -6.26 17.63 -12.56
CA PHE A 178 -5.34 18.76 -12.44
C PHE A 178 -5.39 19.43 -11.06
N ASP A 179 -6.55 19.45 -10.43
CA ASP A 179 -6.77 20.17 -9.17
C ASP A 179 -6.34 19.37 -7.93
N THR A 180 -6.03 18.08 -8.08
CA THR A 180 -5.40 17.27 -7.03
C THR A 180 -4.05 17.89 -6.61
N GLU A 181 -3.79 18.01 -5.30
CA GLU A 181 -2.51 18.55 -4.79
C GLU A 181 -1.45 17.45 -4.65
N ASN A 182 -1.82 16.30 -4.08
CA ASN A 182 -0.97 15.13 -3.94
C ASN A 182 -1.81 13.86 -4.09
N TYR A 183 -1.56 13.12 -5.18
CA TYR A 183 -2.24 11.86 -5.43
C TYR A 183 -1.75 10.75 -4.50
N ILE A 184 -0.46 10.77 -4.14
CA ILE A 184 0.18 9.68 -3.39
C ILE A 184 -0.39 9.59 -1.99
N LEU A 185 -0.35 10.66 -1.21
CA LEU A 185 -0.79 10.69 0.18
C LEU A 185 -1.40 12.04 0.52
N ASP A 186 -2.69 12.03 0.85
CA ASP A 186 -3.47 13.20 1.25
C ASP A 186 -4.32 12.84 2.47
N ASN A 187 -3.81 13.15 3.67
CA ASN A 187 -4.49 12.83 4.92
C ASN A 187 -5.81 13.62 5.11
N LYS A 188 -5.95 14.81 4.51
CA LYS A 188 -7.23 15.54 4.54
C LYS A 188 -8.30 14.78 3.79
N LYS A 189 -7.94 14.20 2.63
CA LYS A 189 -8.83 13.37 1.83
C LYS A 189 -9.09 12.02 2.50
N ALA A 190 -8.06 11.40 3.09
CA ALA A 190 -8.19 10.14 3.83
C ALA A 190 -9.22 10.25 4.95
N LYS A 191 -9.22 11.35 5.72
CA LYS A 191 -10.17 11.58 6.81
C LYS A 191 -11.64 11.52 6.40
N GLN A 192 -11.96 11.79 5.14
CA GLN A 192 -13.32 11.64 4.61
C GLN A 192 -13.79 10.18 4.54
N TYR A 193 -12.86 9.23 4.66
CA TYR A 193 -13.11 7.78 4.63
C TYR A 193 -12.91 7.09 5.99
N HIS A 194 -12.63 7.83 7.08
CA HIS A 194 -12.42 7.30 8.42
C HIS A 194 -13.72 6.89 9.12
N TYR A 195 -14.46 5.99 8.48
CA TYR A 195 -15.73 5.45 8.98
C TYR A 195 -15.72 3.93 8.91
N ASN A 196 -16.44 3.29 9.85
CA ASN A 196 -16.71 1.85 9.85
C ASN A 196 -15.46 0.94 10.02
N PHE A 197 -14.35 1.45 10.50
CA PHE A 197 -13.15 0.65 10.77
C PHE A 197 -13.34 -0.34 11.92
N ASP A 198 -14.05 0.05 12.95
CA ASP A 198 -14.40 -0.76 14.12
C ASP A 198 -15.37 -1.90 13.79
N SER A 199 -16.21 -1.72 12.77
CA SER A 199 -17.17 -2.73 12.29
C SER A 199 -16.64 -3.53 11.09
N TYR A 200 -15.45 -3.20 10.56
CA TYR A 200 -14.88 -3.95 9.43
C TYR A 200 -14.36 -5.32 9.90
N PRO A 201 -14.89 -6.43 9.36
CA PRO A 201 -14.67 -7.75 9.96
C PRO A 201 -13.30 -8.35 9.70
N LEU A 202 -12.59 -7.93 8.64
CA LEU A 202 -11.26 -8.46 8.36
C LEU A 202 -10.21 -7.80 9.25
N LYS A 203 -9.28 -8.60 9.78
CA LYS A 203 -8.06 -8.09 10.38
C LYS A 203 -7.20 -7.43 9.31
N LEU A 204 -6.63 -6.25 9.59
CA LEU A 204 -5.94 -5.43 8.61
C LEU A 204 -4.43 -5.34 8.89
N LYS A 205 -3.62 -5.35 7.83
CA LYS A 205 -2.27 -4.79 7.81
C LYS A 205 -2.34 -3.42 7.15
N LEU A 206 -1.39 -2.54 7.47
CA LEU A 206 -1.29 -1.21 6.87
C LEU A 206 -0.24 -1.21 5.76
N ALA A 207 -0.57 -0.64 4.60
CA ALA A 207 0.39 -0.33 3.55
C ALA A 207 0.53 1.18 3.38
N LEU A 208 1.78 1.69 3.40
CA LEU A 208 2.14 3.09 3.26
C LEU A 208 3.09 3.32 2.08
N PRO A 209 3.00 4.47 1.38
CA PRO A 209 3.85 4.75 0.23
C PRO A 209 5.22 5.29 0.65
N LEU A 210 6.26 5.02 -0.15
CA LEU A 210 7.59 5.61 0.01
C LEU A 210 8.11 6.31 -1.26
N TYR A 211 7.30 6.40 -2.29
CA TYR A 211 7.74 6.91 -3.59
C TYR A 211 7.41 8.40 -3.78
N SER A 212 7.97 8.96 -4.83
CA SER A 212 7.68 10.30 -5.35
C SER A 212 7.56 10.26 -6.86
N GLN A 213 6.80 11.19 -7.41
CA GLN A 213 6.54 11.27 -8.85
C GLN A 213 6.25 12.70 -9.29
N ALA A 214 6.18 12.91 -10.61
CA ALA A 214 5.61 14.12 -11.17
C ALA A 214 4.64 13.78 -12.29
N VAL A 215 3.47 14.40 -12.29
CA VAL A 215 2.48 14.29 -13.36
C VAL A 215 2.61 15.51 -14.24
N GLN A 216 2.86 15.29 -15.53
CA GLN A 216 2.92 16.35 -16.53
C GLN A 216 1.52 16.64 -17.09
N PHE A 217 1.16 17.91 -17.08
CA PHE A 217 -0.07 18.41 -17.68
C PHE A 217 0.24 19.32 -18.85
N ARG A 218 -0.52 19.15 -19.92
CA ARG A 218 -0.60 20.08 -21.04
C ARG A 218 -1.97 20.70 -21.06
N GLY A 219 -2.05 21.98 -20.73
CA GLY A 219 -3.30 22.56 -20.25
C GLY A 219 -3.73 21.84 -18.96
N LYS A 220 -4.96 21.31 -18.92
CA LYS A 220 -5.47 20.52 -17.79
C LYS A 220 -5.42 19.00 -18.02
N LYS A 221 -4.89 18.54 -19.15
CA LYS A 221 -4.82 17.12 -19.51
C LYS A 221 -3.50 16.52 -19.04
N ALA A 222 -3.56 15.47 -18.21
CA ALA A 222 -2.39 14.66 -17.86
C ALA A 222 -1.87 13.93 -19.12
N VAL A 223 -0.57 14.05 -19.39
CA VAL A 223 0.07 13.49 -20.59
C VAL A 223 1.21 12.52 -20.30
N ASN A 224 1.94 12.71 -19.20
CA ASN A 224 2.99 11.80 -18.77
C ASN A 224 3.05 11.68 -17.24
N LEU A 225 3.65 10.58 -16.79
CA LEU A 225 4.02 10.33 -15.40
C LEU A 225 5.52 10.07 -15.33
N PHE A 226 6.20 10.78 -14.45
CA PHE A 226 7.62 10.60 -14.17
C PHE A 226 7.78 10.01 -12.76
N GLU A 227 8.38 8.85 -12.65
CA GLU A 227 8.70 8.22 -11.38
C GLU A 227 10.02 8.73 -10.81
N ASN A 228 10.18 8.60 -9.50
CA ASN A 228 11.41 8.94 -8.78
C ASN A 228 11.88 10.38 -9.09
N VAL A 229 10.98 11.32 -8.93
CA VAL A 229 11.27 12.76 -9.04
C VAL A 229 11.56 13.33 -7.67
N SER A 230 12.56 14.19 -7.57
CA SER A 230 12.85 14.99 -6.38
C SER A 230 12.61 16.47 -6.66
N LYS A 231 12.55 17.29 -5.62
CA LYS A 231 12.46 18.75 -5.82
C LYS A 231 13.68 19.31 -6.51
N ASP A 232 14.85 18.69 -6.36
CA ASP A 232 16.10 19.10 -6.97
C ASP A 232 16.15 18.87 -8.49
N ASP A 233 15.23 18.03 -9.02
CA ASP A 233 15.08 17.84 -10.47
C ASP A 233 14.50 19.11 -11.16
N PHE A 234 13.82 19.98 -10.39
CA PHE A 234 13.22 21.22 -10.92
C PHE A 234 14.23 22.37 -10.88
N THR A 235 15.09 22.41 -11.90
CA THR A 235 16.18 23.39 -12.04
C THR A 235 15.69 24.70 -12.68
N LYS A 236 16.61 25.54 -13.17
CA LYS A 236 16.36 26.84 -13.80
C LYS A 236 15.38 26.87 -14.98
N ASN A 237 15.06 25.71 -15.54
CA ASN A 237 14.07 25.60 -16.63
C ASN A 237 12.64 25.52 -16.11
N PHE A 238 12.44 25.61 -14.81
CA PHE A 238 11.13 25.54 -14.16
C PHE A 238 10.88 26.75 -13.27
N GLU A 239 9.65 27.19 -13.22
CA GLU A 239 9.12 28.16 -12.28
C GLU A 239 8.20 27.46 -11.29
N ASN A 240 8.44 27.62 -9.99
CA ASN A 240 7.52 27.13 -8.96
C ASN A 240 6.31 28.08 -8.89
N ILE A 241 5.15 27.59 -9.31
CA ILE A 241 3.88 28.34 -9.33
C ILE A 241 2.98 28.05 -8.12
N GLY A 242 3.53 27.42 -7.08
CA GLY A 242 2.79 27.05 -5.87
C GLY A 242 2.11 25.67 -5.95
N ASN A 243 1.56 25.17 -4.82
CA ASN A 243 0.82 23.92 -4.71
C ASN A 243 1.53 22.72 -5.35
N ASN A 244 2.85 22.60 -5.13
CA ASN A 244 3.71 21.57 -5.73
C ASN A 244 3.72 21.53 -7.27
N ARG A 245 3.40 22.65 -7.93
CA ARG A 245 3.39 22.75 -9.39
C ARG A 245 4.57 23.56 -9.90
N TYR A 246 5.14 23.09 -10.99
CA TYR A 246 6.30 23.65 -11.66
C TYR A 246 5.97 23.85 -13.13
N LYS A 247 5.98 25.12 -13.57
CA LYS A 247 5.77 25.48 -14.97
C LYS A 247 7.09 25.36 -15.74
N VAL A 248 7.05 24.75 -16.91
CA VAL A 248 8.19 24.64 -17.82
C VAL A 248 8.40 25.98 -18.53
N LEU A 249 9.56 26.62 -18.31
CA LEU A 249 9.92 27.91 -18.88
C LEU A 249 10.54 27.79 -20.28
N LYS A 250 11.14 26.65 -20.59
CA LYS A 250 11.75 26.34 -21.90
C LYS A 250 11.66 24.85 -22.17
N SER A 251 11.27 24.48 -23.40
CA SER A 251 11.18 23.09 -23.83
C SER A 251 12.55 22.40 -23.71
N HIS A 252 12.57 21.20 -23.09
CA HIS A 252 13.79 20.42 -22.89
C HIS A 252 13.46 18.96 -22.56
N TYR A 253 14.49 18.11 -22.46
CA TYR A 253 14.33 16.74 -21.98
C TYR A 253 14.32 16.71 -20.44
N PHE A 254 13.27 16.11 -19.86
CA PHE A 254 13.16 15.81 -18.45
C PHE A 254 13.00 14.29 -18.28
N LYS A 255 13.92 13.65 -17.53
CA LYS A 255 13.91 12.19 -17.33
C LYS A 255 13.69 11.39 -18.64
N ARG A 256 14.39 11.77 -19.73
CA ARG A 256 14.35 11.17 -21.08
C ARG A 256 13.07 11.42 -21.90
N ILE A 257 12.11 12.16 -21.39
CA ILE A 257 10.90 12.58 -22.13
C ILE A 257 11.01 14.05 -22.46
N TYR A 258 10.71 14.43 -23.70
CA TYR A 258 10.70 15.82 -24.11
C TYR A 258 9.43 16.50 -23.59
N ILE A 259 9.62 17.56 -22.81
CA ILE A 259 8.55 18.39 -22.25
C ILE A 259 8.57 19.77 -22.91
N TYR A 260 7.39 20.38 -23.02
CA TYR A 260 7.24 21.62 -23.77
C TYR A 260 7.10 22.81 -22.83
N GLU A 261 7.53 23.99 -23.31
CA GLU A 261 7.26 25.26 -22.67
C GLU A 261 5.78 25.40 -22.33
N ASN A 262 5.47 25.94 -21.15
CA ASN A 262 4.14 26.06 -20.55
C ASN A 262 3.47 24.74 -20.13
N ASP A 263 4.09 23.58 -20.30
CA ASP A 263 3.64 22.37 -19.57
C ASP A 263 3.78 22.59 -18.06
N ILE A 264 2.94 21.95 -17.26
CA ILE A 264 2.97 22.01 -15.80
C ILE A 264 3.28 20.62 -15.26
N LEU A 265 4.29 20.51 -14.41
CA LEU A 265 4.60 19.29 -13.66
C LEU A 265 4.10 19.45 -12.23
N ARG A 266 3.17 18.58 -11.80
CA ARG A 266 2.75 18.47 -10.40
C ARG A 266 3.63 17.45 -9.71
N PHE A 267 4.43 17.91 -8.77
CA PHE A 267 5.28 17.06 -7.92
C PHE A 267 4.45 16.47 -6.79
N GLU A 268 4.61 15.20 -6.58
CA GLU A 268 3.91 14.43 -5.55
C GLU A 268 4.90 13.59 -4.74
N ASP A 269 4.66 13.48 -3.46
CA ASP A 269 5.60 12.91 -2.52
C ASP A 269 4.91 12.30 -1.29
N SER A 270 5.52 11.25 -0.74
CA SER A 270 5.19 10.69 0.57
C SER A 270 6.10 11.30 1.65
N LYS A 271 5.68 12.43 2.24
CA LYS A 271 6.46 13.11 3.29
C LYS A 271 6.42 12.36 4.61
N GLU A 272 7.52 12.45 5.40
CA GLU A 272 7.62 11.74 6.68
C GLU A 272 6.50 12.12 7.66
N ASP A 273 6.17 13.40 7.76
CA ASP A 273 5.10 13.87 8.65
C ASP A 273 3.72 13.33 8.23
N GLU A 274 3.44 13.30 6.93
CA GLU A 274 2.20 12.74 6.40
C GLU A 274 2.11 11.22 6.61
N LEU A 275 3.25 10.51 6.50
CA LEU A 275 3.33 9.08 6.82
C LEU A 275 3.05 8.81 8.30
N LYS A 276 3.56 9.65 9.21
CA LYS A 276 3.28 9.56 10.66
C LYS A 276 1.79 9.79 10.96
N ILE A 277 1.17 10.77 10.31
CA ILE A 277 -0.26 11.04 10.45
C ILE A 277 -1.05 9.81 9.97
N ALA A 278 -0.77 9.29 8.79
CA ALA A 278 -1.44 8.12 8.22
C ALA A 278 -1.32 6.89 9.12
N PHE A 279 -0.12 6.62 9.65
CA PHE A 279 0.13 5.53 10.59
C PHE A 279 -0.70 5.70 11.88
N ASN A 280 -0.64 6.88 12.52
CA ASN A 280 -1.38 7.15 13.74
C ASN A 280 -2.90 7.08 13.53
N ASP A 281 -3.39 7.63 12.43
CA ASP A 281 -4.80 7.55 12.06
C ASP A 281 -5.25 6.08 11.95
N PHE A 282 -4.47 5.23 11.25
CA PHE A 282 -4.78 3.81 11.14
C PHE A 282 -4.84 3.10 12.50
N ILE A 283 -3.83 3.29 13.36
CA ILE A 283 -3.77 2.66 14.69
C ILE A 283 -4.94 3.10 15.59
N ASN A 284 -5.33 4.36 15.49
CA ASN A 284 -6.45 4.88 16.28
C ASN A 284 -7.82 4.38 15.78
N LEU A 285 -7.97 4.19 14.47
CA LEU A 285 -9.23 3.79 13.85
C LEU A 285 -9.43 2.26 13.86
N SER A 286 -8.40 1.50 13.53
CA SER A 286 -8.50 0.05 13.39
C SER A 286 -8.06 -0.64 14.66
N LYS A 287 -9.02 -1.19 15.43
CA LYS A 287 -8.72 -2.00 16.62
C LYS A 287 -8.37 -3.45 16.25
N ASN A 288 -8.75 -3.89 15.07
CA ASN A 288 -8.52 -5.24 14.53
C ASN A 288 -7.43 -5.19 13.45
N HIS A 289 -6.16 -5.03 13.88
CA HIS A 289 -5.01 -4.96 12.97
C HIS A 289 -3.87 -5.91 13.40
N PHE A 290 -2.96 -6.15 12.47
CA PHE A 290 -1.65 -6.75 12.74
C PHE A 290 -0.63 -5.66 13.07
N ASP A 291 0.35 -5.99 13.89
CA ASP A 291 1.50 -5.11 14.18
C ASP A 291 2.53 -5.22 13.03
N GLU A 292 2.10 -4.99 11.79
CA GLU A 292 2.94 -5.04 10.58
C GLU A 292 2.58 -3.87 9.67
N VAL A 293 3.61 -3.14 9.21
CA VAL A 293 3.48 -2.08 8.21
C VAL A 293 4.25 -2.46 6.96
N ILE A 294 3.58 -2.43 5.82
CA ILE A 294 4.13 -2.78 4.52
C ILE A 294 4.43 -1.49 3.73
N PHE A 295 5.67 -1.25 3.37
CA PHE A 295 6.04 -0.05 2.62
C PHE A 295 6.10 -0.29 1.11
N TYR A 296 5.43 0.54 0.35
CA TYR A 296 5.46 0.56 -1.10
C TYR A 296 6.40 1.68 -1.58
N THR A 297 7.65 1.39 -2.06
CA THR A 297 8.26 0.10 -2.33
C THR A 297 9.63 -0.03 -1.64
N PHE A 298 10.19 -1.25 -1.59
CA PHE A 298 11.52 -1.56 -1.07
C PHE A 298 12.63 -0.69 -1.65
N LYS A 299 12.55 -0.32 -2.92
CA LYS A 299 13.47 0.59 -3.61
C LYS A 299 13.79 1.88 -2.84
N TYR A 300 12.86 2.34 -2.01
CA TYR A 300 12.98 3.58 -1.25
C TYR A 300 13.08 3.34 0.27
N LYS A 301 13.41 2.11 0.73
CA LYS A 301 13.46 1.75 2.15
C LYS A 301 14.36 2.65 3.00
N ASN A 302 15.41 3.21 2.41
CA ASN A 302 16.37 4.08 3.08
C ASN A 302 16.00 5.57 3.05
N ARG A 303 14.82 5.91 2.54
CA ARG A 303 14.36 7.30 2.43
C ARG A 303 14.19 7.97 3.78
N TYR A 304 13.70 7.20 4.77
CA TYR A 304 13.46 7.64 6.15
C TYR A 304 13.94 6.58 7.12
N ASN A 305 14.08 6.96 8.40
CA ASN A 305 14.20 5.98 9.47
C ASN A 305 12.80 5.41 9.78
N LEU A 306 12.41 4.38 9.02
CA LEU A 306 11.06 3.82 9.06
C LEU A 306 10.70 3.24 10.42
N GLN A 307 11.65 2.60 11.11
CA GLN A 307 11.43 2.07 12.45
C GLN A 307 11.10 3.20 13.44
N LYS A 308 11.82 4.31 13.37
CA LYS A 308 11.53 5.49 14.19
C LYS A 308 10.19 6.14 13.83
N LEU A 309 9.84 6.13 12.53
CA LEU A 309 8.58 6.69 12.05
C LEU A 309 7.36 5.99 12.67
N ILE A 310 7.38 4.65 12.76
CA ILE A 310 6.23 3.87 13.24
C ILE A 310 6.25 3.58 14.74
N ASN A 311 7.42 3.63 15.41
CA ASN A 311 7.52 3.37 16.86
C ASN A 311 7.36 4.62 17.71
N ASN A 312 7.58 5.81 17.16
CA ASN A 312 7.28 7.07 17.83
C ASN A 312 5.75 7.30 17.83
N LYS A 313 5.05 6.71 18.80
CA LYS A 313 3.72 7.21 19.18
C LYS A 313 3.91 8.67 19.57
N GLY A 314 3.30 9.57 18.82
CA GLY A 314 3.37 10.98 19.08
C GLY A 314 3.16 11.25 20.57
N SER A 315 4.14 11.88 21.19
CA SER A 315 3.95 12.65 22.41
C SER A 315 2.99 13.80 22.03
N ASN A 316 1.71 13.61 22.30
CA ASN A 316 0.79 14.71 22.49
C ASN A 316 0.97 15.28 23.89
#